data_444a01610b485f5ba21ce6f7c70fdb39
#
_entry.id   444a01610b485f5ba21ce6f7c70fdb39
#
_cell.length_a   1.000
_cell.length_b   1.000
_cell.length_c   1.000
_cell.angle_alpha   90.00
_cell.angle_beta   90.00
_cell.angle_gamma   90.00
#
_symmetry.space_group_name_H-M   'P 1'
#
loop_
_entity.id
_entity.type
_entity.pdbx_description
1 polymer ?
#
loop_
_entity_poly.entity_id
_entity_poly.type
_entity_poly.pdbx_seq_one_letter_code
_entity_poly.pdbx_strand_id
1 'polypeptide(L)'
;MLVRAAFALLALLASTSIARAQSGEITVMAYAGIFQDKYTEAVIKPFMAKFPAVKVNYFSSGNSAQMLGTLRTQRSSPQVDVAILDVSVSNVGNKEGIFAKLDPAKVPSLKELHPMAIVPDGFGPAVTFDHWVLVYDTEKVKPAPTGLADLWDPRLKGQIGLSAMPNIQGIAATVLASKLAGEDFKTSIDGAIKRLKDLGPSVQTFDPQPDGYTLILGNTLTVASGWNARAQLYHDDSKGRLGVVFPKEGSVFQINTINHVAGSKNAEAATAFIEYALGREAQKRFTETMFYAPTNAKAEISPAAINRTAASAENMAKMIPLDWDWVTTIRDSWNNRWRREVIAGR
;
A
#
# COMPACT_ATOMS: atom_id res chain seq x y z
N MET A 1 52.42 18.44 -40.12
CA MET A 1 50.98 18.68 -40.07
C MET A 1 50.09 17.40 -40.04
N LEU A 2 50.63 16.27 -39.58
CA LEU A 2 49.93 14.96 -39.65
C LEU A 2 49.63 14.31 -38.26
N VAL A 3 49.88 15.01 -37.16
CA VAL A 3 49.73 14.45 -35.80
C VAL A 3 48.49 14.99 -35.06
N ARG A 4 47.81 16.01 -35.60
CA ARG A 4 46.62 16.60 -34.95
C ARG A 4 45.26 16.01 -35.38
N ALA A 5 45.22 15.14 -36.39
CA ALA A 5 44.00 14.54 -36.90
C ALA A 5 43.60 13.20 -36.21
N ALA A 6 44.51 12.56 -35.49
CA ALA A 6 44.28 11.24 -34.88
C ALA A 6 43.58 11.33 -33.50
N PHE A 7 43.59 12.46 -32.80
CA PHE A 7 42.97 12.63 -31.48
C PHE A 7 41.49 13.00 -31.54
N ALA A 8 40.99 13.49 -32.67
CA ALA A 8 39.57 13.88 -32.81
C ALA A 8 38.63 12.66 -33.11
N LEU A 9 39.16 11.56 -33.61
CA LEU A 9 38.33 10.37 -33.93
C LEU A 9 38.11 9.42 -32.77
N LEU A 10 38.94 9.46 -31.71
CA LEU A 10 38.77 8.60 -30.54
C LEU A 10 37.76 9.15 -29.52
N ALA A 11 37.41 10.43 -29.57
CA ALA A 11 36.45 11.05 -28.65
C ALA A 11 35.00 10.81 -29.06
N LEU A 12 34.70 10.37 -30.28
CA LEU A 12 33.34 10.12 -30.78
C LEU A 12 32.84 8.70 -30.53
N LEU A 13 33.70 7.77 -30.10
CA LEU A 13 33.32 6.37 -29.87
C LEU A 13 32.94 6.05 -28.41
N ALA A 14 33.08 7.01 -27.50
CA ALA A 14 32.76 6.81 -26.09
C ALA A 14 31.31 7.18 -25.70
N SER A 15 30.50 7.65 -26.63
CA SER A 15 29.16 8.19 -26.31
C SER A 15 27.99 7.28 -26.79
N THR A 16 28.23 6.09 -27.29
CA THR A 16 27.19 5.22 -27.87
C THR A 16 26.81 4.01 -27.03
N SER A 17 27.26 3.95 -25.77
CA SER A 17 26.99 2.77 -24.91
C SER A 17 25.76 2.89 -24.02
N ILE A 18 24.95 3.95 -24.10
CA ILE A 18 23.80 4.15 -23.17
C ILE A 18 22.44 3.90 -23.82
N ALA A 19 22.37 3.57 -25.08
CA ALA A 19 21.09 3.41 -25.76
C ALA A 19 20.90 2.01 -26.37
N ARG A 20 21.24 0.95 -25.65
CA ARG A 20 20.60 -0.32 -25.95
C ARG A 20 19.23 -0.25 -25.29
N ALA A 21 18.29 0.28 -26.06
CA ALA A 21 16.93 0.57 -25.62
C ALA A 21 16.36 -0.66 -24.92
N GLN A 22 15.99 -0.49 -23.66
CA GLN A 22 15.04 -1.38 -23.02
C GLN A 22 13.84 -1.47 -23.94
N SER A 23 13.64 -2.62 -24.54
CA SER A 23 12.53 -2.90 -25.46
C SER A 23 11.83 -4.15 -24.98
N GLY A 24 10.55 -4.24 -25.22
CA GLY A 24 9.77 -5.43 -24.87
C GLY A 24 8.39 -5.10 -24.33
N GLU A 25 7.72 -6.14 -23.90
CA GLU A 25 6.39 -6.06 -23.31
C GLU A 25 6.47 -6.67 -21.91
N ILE A 26 6.10 -5.89 -20.88
CA ILE A 26 6.04 -6.36 -19.50
C ILE A 26 4.62 -6.37 -18.99
N THR A 27 4.32 -7.31 -18.10
CA THR A 27 3.06 -7.37 -17.37
C THR A 27 3.28 -6.98 -15.92
N VAL A 28 2.60 -5.91 -15.48
CA VAL A 28 2.57 -5.45 -14.09
C VAL A 28 1.27 -5.92 -13.45
N MET A 29 1.36 -6.78 -12.44
CA MET A 29 0.23 -7.24 -11.64
C MET A 29 0.08 -6.36 -10.40
N ALA A 30 -1.12 -5.79 -10.20
CA ALA A 30 -1.45 -5.01 -9.00
C ALA A 30 -2.96 -4.98 -8.75
N TYR A 31 -3.41 -4.13 -7.82
CA TYR A 31 -4.82 -4.03 -7.43
C TYR A 31 -5.71 -3.46 -8.52
N ALA A 32 -6.95 -3.99 -8.60
CA ALA A 32 -8.00 -3.49 -9.49
C ALA A 32 -8.63 -2.17 -9.01
N GLY A 33 -9.47 -1.59 -9.87
CA GLY A 33 -10.27 -0.40 -9.57
C GLY A 33 -9.43 0.87 -9.51
N ILE A 34 -9.73 1.75 -8.56
CA ILE A 34 -9.14 3.10 -8.51
C ILE A 34 -7.60 3.08 -8.42
N PHE A 35 -7.00 2.04 -7.81
CA PHE A 35 -5.54 1.89 -7.81
C PHE A 35 -5.02 1.68 -9.25
N GLN A 36 -5.65 0.81 -10.03
CA GLN A 36 -5.28 0.58 -11.43
C GLN A 36 -5.32 1.88 -12.24
N ASP A 37 -6.43 2.62 -12.13
CA ASP A 37 -6.62 3.85 -12.90
C ASP A 37 -5.57 4.89 -12.55
N LYS A 38 -5.39 5.15 -11.27
CA LYS A 38 -4.45 6.17 -10.76
C LYS A 38 -2.98 5.78 -10.94
N TYR A 39 -2.64 4.51 -10.75
CA TYR A 39 -1.28 4.02 -10.99
C TYR A 39 -0.93 4.03 -12.48
N THR A 40 -1.90 3.69 -13.33
CA THR A 40 -1.73 3.79 -14.79
C THR A 40 -1.50 5.23 -15.23
N GLU A 41 -2.27 6.17 -14.69
CA GLU A 41 -2.12 7.60 -14.99
C GLU A 41 -0.79 8.17 -14.50
N ALA A 42 -0.45 7.93 -13.25
CA ALA A 42 0.68 8.59 -12.58
C ALA A 42 2.03 7.92 -12.83
N VAL A 43 2.07 6.61 -13.10
CA VAL A 43 3.31 5.83 -13.19
C VAL A 43 3.47 5.15 -14.54
N ILE A 44 2.48 4.36 -15.00
CA ILE A 44 2.65 3.53 -16.19
C ILE A 44 2.72 4.36 -17.46
N LYS A 45 1.76 5.27 -17.70
CA LYS A 45 1.77 6.13 -18.89
C LYS A 45 3.02 7.00 -18.98
N PRO A 46 3.47 7.68 -17.89
CA PRO A 46 4.72 8.42 -17.92
C PRO A 46 5.96 7.55 -18.11
N PHE A 47 5.98 6.32 -17.58
CA PHE A 47 7.04 5.36 -17.86
C PHE A 47 7.11 5.04 -19.36
N MET A 48 5.98 4.67 -19.99
CA MET A 48 5.95 4.37 -21.43
C MET A 48 6.30 5.58 -22.28
N ALA A 49 5.96 6.80 -21.84
CA ALA A 49 6.39 8.03 -22.54
C ALA A 49 7.91 8.20 -22.47
N LYS A 50 8.54 7.85 -21.36
CA LYS A 50 10.01 7.93 -21.18
C LYS A 50 10.73 6.77 -21.88
N PHE A 51 10.11 5.60 -21.96
CA PHE A 51 10.65 4.37 -22.58
C PHE A 51 9.71 3.85 -23.67
N PRO A 52 9.60 4.51 -24.82
CA PRO A 52 8.57 4.22 -25.83
C PRO A 52 8.72 2.83 -26.50
N ALA A 53 9.88 2.19 -26.35
CA ALA A 53 10.13 0.83 -26.82
C ALA A 53 9.65 -0.25 -25.81
N VAL A 54 9.17 0.13 -24.64
CA VAL A 54 8.62 -0.79 -23.61
C VAL A 54 7.12 -0.59 -23.51
N LYS A 55 6.35 -1.65 -23.80
CA LYS A 55 4.91 -1.69 -23.54
C LYS A 55 4.64 -2.28 -22.16
N VAL A 56 3.74 -1.67 -21.42
CA VAL A 56 3.30 -2.16 -20.10
C VAL A 56 1.85 -2.59 -20.17
N ASN A 57 1.58 -3.86 -19.88
CA ASN A 57 0.23 -4.38 -19.65
C ASN A 57 -0.05 -4.40 -18.15
N TYR A 58 -1.26 -4.00 -17.79
CA TYR A 58 -1.72 -4.09 -16.41
C TYR A 58 -2.57 -5.34 -16.22
N PHE A 59 -2.19 -6.19 -15.28
CA PHE A 59 -2.97 -7.35 -14.86
C PHE A 59 -3.59 -7.07 -13.48
N SER A 60 -4.87 -6.78 -13.44
CA SER A 60 -5.58 -6.42 -12.23
C SER A 60 -5.98 -7.64 -11.40
N SER A 61 -5.90 -7.51 -10.07
CA SER A 61 -6.34 -8.52 -9.11
C SER A 61 -7.07 -7.87 -7.94
N GLY A 62 -7.99 -8.61 -7.33
CA GLY A 62 -8.79 -8.11 -6.22
C GLY A 62 -8.02 -7.95 -4.91
N ASN A 63 -7.01 -8.79 -4.66
CA ASN A 63 -6.21 -8.76 -3.44
C ASN A 63 -4.89 -9.50 -3.57
N SER A 64 -3.98 -9.27 -2.62
CA SER A 64 -2.63 -9.84 -2.61
C SER A 64 -2.58 -11.37 -2.52
N ALA A 65 -3.54 -11.98 -1.82
CA ALA A 65 -3.58 -13.45 -1.72
C ALA A 65 -3.91 -14.10 -3.07
N GLN A 66 -4.83 -13.51 -3.84
CA GLN A 66 -5.13 -13.94 -5.22
C GLN A 66 -3.92 -13.74 -6.13
N MET A 67 -3.21 -12.61 -5.99
CA MET A 67 -1.98 -12.37 -6.75
C MET A 67 -0.94 -13.46 -6.51
N LEU A 68 -0.66 -13.77 -5.24
CA LEU A 68 0.30 -14.81 -4.89
C LEU A 68 -0.16 -16.19 -5.41
N GLY A 69 -1.46 -16.52 -5.31
CA GLY A 69 -2.04 -17.73 -5.88
C GLY A 69 -1.79 -17.84 -7.38
N THR A 70 -2.03 -16.77 -8.13
CA THR A 70 -1.76 -16.70 -9.58
C THR A 70 -0.27 -16.89 -9.89
N LEU A 71 0.61 -16.20 -9.16
CA LEU A 71 2.06 -16.31 -9.36
C LEU A 71 2.58 -17.74 -9.09
N ARG A 72 2.03 -18.41 -8.06
CA ARG A 72 2.36 -19.83 -7.77
C ARG A 72 1.98 -20.75 -8.92
N THR A 73 0.80 -20.57 -9.52
CA THR A 73 0.37 -21.39 -10.67
C THR A 73 1.19 -21.15 -11.94
N GLN A 74 1.78 -19.96 -12.08
CA GLN A 74 2.60 -19.56 -13.21
C GLN A 74 4.11 -19.76 -12.99
N ARG A 75 4.52 -20.36 -11.87
CA ARG A 75 5.94 -20.43 -11.45
C ARG A 75 6.89 -21.01 -12.50
N SER A 76 6.46 -22.04 -13.25
CA SER A 76 7.28 -22.67 -14.30
C SER A 76 7.35 -21.87 -15.60
N SER A 77 6.39 -20.97 -15.84
CA SER A 77 6.32 -20.11 -17.04
C SER A 77 5.63 -18.78 -16.66
N PRO A 78 6.33 -17.85 -16.01
CA PRO A 78 5.76 -16.59 -15.56
C PRO A 78 5.18 -15.77 -16.72
N GLN A 79 3.96 -15.27 -16.54
CA GLN A 79 3.28 -14.34 -17.44
C GLN A 79 3.26 -12.92 -16.85
N VAL A 80 3.75 -12.76 -15.63
CA VAL A 80 3.87 -11.50 -14.89
C VAL A 80 5.35 -11.22 -14.68
N ASP A 81 5.76 -9.99 -14.93
CA ASP A 81 7.16 -9.55 -14.78
C ASP A 81 7.38 -8.79 -13.48
N VAL A 82 6.40 -7.97 -13.09
CA VAL A 82 6.43 -7.16 -11.88
C VAL A 82 5.13 -7.34 -11.10
N ALA A 83 5.20 -7.50 -9.79
CA ALA A 83 4.03 -7.60 -8.92
C ALA A 83 4.09 -6.57 -7.78
N ILE A 84 2.96 -5.84 -7.59
CA ILE A 84 2.77 -4.91 -6.48
C ILE A 84 1.74 -5.51 -5.55
N LEU A 85 2.14 -5.89 -4.33
CA LEU A 85 1.27 -6.53 -3.36
C LEU A 85 1.70 -6.21 -1.93
N ASP A 86 0.82 -6.53 -0.99
CA ASP A 86 1.05 -6.30 0.43
C ASP A 86 2.31 -7.01 0.95
N VAL A 87 3.07 -6.34 1.81
CA VAL A 87 4.35 -6.80 2.35
C VAL A 87 4.24 -8.16 3.05
N SER A 88 3.16 -8.40 3.79
CA SER A 88 2.98 -9.68 4.49
C SER A 88 2.82 -10.87 3.55
N VAL A 89 2.24 -10.62 2.36
CA VAL A 89 2.06 -11.63 1.32
C VAL A 89 3.30 -11.76 0.45
N SER A 90 3.98 -10.63 0.14
CA SER A 90 5.24 -10.68 -0.60
C SER A 90 6.35 -11.40 0.16
N ASN A 91 6.39 -11.28 1.50
CA ASN A 91 7.34 -12.03 2.34
C ASN A 91 7.14 -13.55 2.23
N VAL A 92 5.89 -14.00 2.08
CA VAL A 92 5.62 -15.42 1.76
C VAL A 92 6.18 -15.77 0.37
N GLY A 93 5.91 -14.94 -0.64
CA GLY A 93 6.45 -15.12 -2.00
C GLY A 93 7.98 -15.12 -2.06
N ASN A 94 8.64 -14.29 -1.25
CA ASN A 94 10.11 -14.26 -1.10
C ASN A 94 10.65 -15.60 -0.59
N LYS A 95 10.04 -16.13 0.49
CA LYS A 95 10.42 -17.43 1.08
C LYS A 95 10.17 -18.60 0.12
N GLU A 96 9.18 -18.48 -0.75
CA GLU A 96 8.86 -19.50 -1.76
C GLU A 96 9.70 -19.36 -3.04
N GLY A 97 10.52 -18.32 -3.19
CA GLY A 97 11.30 -18.06 -4.41
C GLY A 97 10.44 -17.64 -5.60
N ILE A 98 9.27 -17.02 -5.36
CA ILE A 98 8.41 -16.42 -6.40
C ILE A 98 9.01 -15.11 -6.90
N PHE A 99 9.75 -14.40 -6.05
CA PHE A 99 10.37 -13.13 -6.39
C PHE A 99 11.89 -13.24 -6.46
N ALA A 100 12.49 -12.48 -7.37
CA ALA A 100 13.93 -12.35 -7.51
C ALA A 100 14.44 -11.17 -6.66
N LYS A 101 15.68 -11.28 -6.21
CA LYS A 101 16.40 -10.17 -5.56
C LYS A 101 16.71 -9.09 -6.59
N LEU A 102 16.69 -7.84 -6.14
CA LEU A 102 17.06 -6.70 -6.96
C LEU A 102 18.58 -6.45 -6.88
N ASP A 103 19.17 -6.11 -8.01
CA ASP A 103 20.55 -5.67 -8.08
C ASP A 103 20.62 -4.15 -7.79
N PRO A 104 21.25 -3.70 -6.69
CA PRO A 104 21.34 -2.28 -6.36
C PRO A 104 22.10 -1.44 -7.41
N ALA A 105 22.93 -2.08 -8.24
CA ALA A 105 23.60 -1.39 -9.34
C ALA A 105 22.64 -1.05 -10.49
N LYS A 106 21.57 -1.84 -10.64
CA LYS A 106 20.52 -1.64 -11.66
C LYS A 106 19.31 -0.87 -11.14
N VAL A 107 19.17 -0.75 -9.81
CA VAL A 107 18.08 -0.04 -9.14
C VAL A 107 18.66 0.98 -8.15
N PRO A 108 19.33 2.05 -8.64
CA PRO A 108 19.97 3.06 -7.79
C PRO A 108 19.02 3.78 -6.85
N SER A 109 17.73 3.90 -7.19
CA SER A 109 16.69 4.50 -6.32
C SER A 109 16.58 3.80 -4.96
N LEU A 110 17.05 2.55 -4.80
CA LEU A 110 17.08 1.86 -3.50
C LEU A 110 17.83 2.66 -2.42
N LYS A 111 18.85 3.45 -2.82
CA LYS A 111 19.65 4.29 -1.90
C LYS A 111 18.89 5.53 -1.40
N GLU A 112 17.79 5.87 -2.04
CA GLU A 112 16.98 7.05 -1.73
C GLU A 112 15.72 6.71 -0.94
N LEU A 113 15.46 5.42 -0.70
CA LEU A 113 14.27 4.98 0.00
C LEU A 113 14.38 5.24 1.51
N HIS A 114 13.22 5.46 2.12
CA HIS A 114 13.12 5.42 3.58
C HIS A 114 13.60 4.07 4.12
N PRO A 115 14.28 4.02 5.28
CA PRO A 115 14.73 2.75 5.88
C PRO A 115 13.61 1.73 6.04
N MET A 116 12.39 2.17 6.38
CA MET A 116 11.20 1.31 6.50
C MET A 116 10.71 0.71 5.17
N ALA A 117 11.16 1.24 4.04
CA ALA A 117 10.81 0.72 2.73
C ALA A 117 11.68 -0.47 2.31
N ILE A 118 12.83 -0.65 2.96
CA ILE A 118 13.78 -1.69 2.62
C ILE A 118 13.29 -3.04 3.17
N VAL A 119 13.10 -3.99 2.28
CA VAL A 119 12.82 -5.39 2.63
C VAL A 119 14.16 -6.14 2.76
N PRO A 120 14.34 -6.97 3.80
CA PRO A 120 15.57 -7.75 4.00
C PRO A 120 15.96 -8.60 2.77
N ASP A 121 17.23 -8.98 2.71
CA ASP A 121 17.79 -9.88 1.70
C ASP A 121 17.77 -9.38 0.24
N GLY A 122 17.49 -8.09 0.02
CA GLY A 122 17.52 -7.48 -1.31
C GLY A 122 16.28 -7.79 -2.17
N PHE A 123 15.20 -8.22 -1.57
CA PHE A 123 13.92 -8.36 -2.26
C PHE A 123 13.27 -7.00 -2.56
N GLY A 124 12.17 -7.02 -3.32
CA GLY A 124 11.47 -5.81 -3.73
C GLY A 124 11.03 -4.96 -2.54
N PRO A 125 11.42 -3.66 -2.52
CA PRO A 125 11.12 -2.75 -1.42
C PRO A 125 9.66 -2.30 -1.43
N ALA A 126 9.26 -1.58 -0.39
CA ALA A 126 8.01 -0.83 -0.42
C ALA A 126 7.99 0.18 -1.57
N VAL A 127 6.88 0.25 -2.27
CA VAL A 127 6.59 1.23 -3.33
C VAL A 127 5.51 2.22 -2.91
N THR A 128 4.70 1.86 -1.90
CA THR A 128 3.71 2.74 -1.29
C THR A 128 3.62 2.52 0.21
N PHE A 129 3.36 3.60 0.95
CA PHE A 129 2.88 3.55 2.32
C PHE A 129 1.47 4.12 2.39
N ASP A 130 0.57 3.39 3.04
CA ASP A 130 -0.76 3.87 3.41
C ASP A 130 -0.95 3.69 4.91
N HIS A 131 -2.06 4.14 5.45
CA HIS A 131 -2.37 3.96 6.87
C HIS A 131 -3.87 3.81 7.10
N TRP A 132 -4.21 3.16 8.20
CA TRP A 132 -5.58 2.96 8.61
C TRP A 132 -6.20 4.28 9.10
N VAL A 133 -7.45 4.52 8.69
CA VAL A 133 -8.23 5.71 9.07
C VAL A 133 -9.65 5.32 9.45
N LEU A 134 -10.35 6.21 10.16
CA LEU A 134 -11.79 6.23 10.19
C LEU A 134 -12.31 7.17 9.11
N VAL A 135 -13.40 6.78 8.49
CA VAL A 135 -14.17 7.60 7.55
C VAL A 135 -15.60 7.74 8.05
N TYR A 136 -16.21 8.90 7.84
CA TYR A 136 -17.54 9.19 8.37
C TYR A 136 -18.34 10.14 7.48
N ASP A 137 -19.65 10.16 7.64
CA ASP A 137 -20.54 11.12 7.00
C ASP A 137 -20.51 12.44 7.80
N THR A 138 -19.95 13.51 7.22
CA THR A 138 -19.81 14.82 7.87
C THR A 138 -21.16 15.53 8.10
N GLU A 139 -22.21 15.12 7.40
CA GLU A 139 -23.56 15.65 7.59
C GLU A 139 -24.24 15.04 8.81
N LYS A 140 -23.93 13.76 9.12
CA LYS A 140 -24.58 12.97 10.18
C LYS A 140 -23.82 12.95 11.51
N VAL A 141 -22.48 13.01 11.46
CA VAL A 141 -21.64 12.90 12.67
C VAL A 141 -21.06 14.25 13.06
N LYS A 142 -21.61 14.83 14.11
CA LYS A 142 -21.16 16.11 14.68
C LYS A 142 -21.12 15.99 16.20
N PRO A 143 -20.02 16.35 16.85
CA PRO A 143 -18.72 16.74 16.27
C PRO A 143 -18.05 15.59 15.49
N ALA A 144 -17.05 15.91 14.68
CA ALA A 144 -16.23 14.93 13.97
C ALA A 144 -15.60 13.93 14.94
N PRO A 145 -15.51 12.63 14.62
CA PRO A 145 -14.78 11.67 15.44
C PRO A 145 -13.29 12.06 15.51
N THR A 146 -12.63 11.69 16.60
CA THR A 146 -11.22 11.97 16.82
C THR A 146 -10.36 10.69 16.87
N GLY A 147 -10.99 9.53 17.00
CA GLY A 147 -10.30 8.26 17.08
C GLY A 147 -11.20 7.05 17.21
N LEU A 148 -10.58 5.89 17.40
CA LEU A 148 -11.27 4.62 17.53
C LEU A 148 -12.26 4.61 18.71
N ALA A 149 -11.92 5.29 19.81
CA ALA A 149 -12.76 5.35 21.01
C ALA A 149 -14.16 5.91 20.73
N ASP A 150 -14.30 6.78 19.73
CA ASP A 150 -15.57 7.42 19.40
C ASP A 150 -16.58 6.45 18.75
N LEU A 151 -16.16 5.26 18.31
CA LEU A 151 -17.05 4.22 17.80
C LEU A 151 -18.00 3.65 18.87
N TRP A 152 -17.69 3.80 20.17
CA TRP A 152 -18.58 3.41 21.28
C TRP A 152 -19.69 4.43 21.59
N ASP A 153 -19.79 5.51 20.79
CA ASP A 153 -20.90 6.45 20.91
C ASP A 153 -22.23 5.74 20.60
N PRO A 154 -23.22 5.75 21.54
CA PRO A 154 -24.51 5.11 21.32
C PRO A 154 -25.26 5.60 20.06
N ARG A 155 -24.99 6.83 19.59
CA ARG A 155 -25.59 7.41 18.38
C ARG A 155 -25.18 6.65 17.11
N LEU A 156 -24.06 5.94 17.14
CA LEU A 156 -23.52 5.15 16.01
C LEU A 156 -24.02 3.69 16.00
N LYS A 157 -24.89 3.30 16.95
CA LYS A 157 -25.37 1.93 17.07
C LYS A 157 -26.02 1.43 15.76
N GLY A 158 -25.52 0.31 15.23
CA GLY A 158 -26.00 -0.31 14.01
C GLY A 158 -25.64 0.46 12.73
N GLN A 159 -24.67 1.38 12.77
CA GLN A 159 -24.28 2.23 11.64
C GLN A 159 -22.78 2.19 11.34
N ILE A 160 -22.06 1.26 11.96
CA ILE A 160 -20.59 1.13 11.86
C ILE A 160 -20.22 0.02 10.89
N GLY A 161 -19.30 0.29 9.97
CA GLY A 161 -18.59 -0.70 9.17
C GLY A 161 -17.16 -0.86 9.68
N LEU A 162 -16.81 -2.04 10.20
CA LEU A 162 -15.46 -2.30 10.71
C LEU A 162 -14.91 -3.57 10.06
N SER A 163 -13.93 -3.43 9.17
CA SER A 163 -13.32 -4.61 8.53
C SER A 163 -12.61 -5.48 9.56
N ALA A 164 -13.11 -6.71 9.72
CA ALA A 164 -12.56 -7.70 10.66
C ALA A 164 -11.38 -8.47 10.07
N MET A 165 -10.72 -9.26 10.90
CA MET A 165 -9.80 -10.30 10.43
C MET A 165 -10.55 -11.30 9.50
N PRO A 166 -9.88 -11.88 8.48
CA PRO A 166 -8.45 -11.82 8.18
C PRO A 166 -7.97 -10.60 7.40
N ASN A 167 -8.80 -9.59 7.20
CA ASN A 167 -8.39 -8.33 6.56
C ASN A 167 -7.32 -7.62 7.41
N ILE A 168 -6.33 -6.99 6.77
CA ILE A 168 -5.28 -6.22 7.47
C ILE A 168 -5.86 -5.07 8.29
N GLN A 169 -6.99 -4.51 7.88
CA GLN A 169 -7.71 -3.52 8.70
C GLN A 169 -8.13 -4.09 10.06
N GLY A 170 -8.46 -5.38 10.15
CA GLY A 170 -8.75 -6.06 11.42
C GLY A 170 -7.53 -6.14 12.34
N ILE A 171 -6.32 -6.29 11.77
CA ILE A 171 -5.06 -6.20 12.54
C ILE A 171 -4.92 -4.79 13.11
N ALA A 172 -5.08 -3.76 12.28
CA ALA A 172 -4.99 -2.37 12.71
C ALA A 172 -6.02 -2.04 13.82
N ALA A 173 -7.27 -2.44 13.64
CA ALA A 173 -8.33 -2.28 14.64
C ALA A 173 -7.97 -2.98 15.97
N THR A 174 -7.37 -4.18 15.92
CA THR A 174 -6.92 -4.90 17.11
C THR A 174 -5.80 -4.16 17.84
N VAL A 175 -4.78 -3.70 17.10
CA VAL A 175 -3.66 -2.93 17.67
C VAL A 175 -4.15 -1.64 18.34
N LEU A 176 -5.05 -0.91 17.70
CA LEU A 176 -5.62 0.32 18.25
C LEU A 176 -6.52 0.04 19.46
N ALA A 177 -7.30 -1.04 19.42
CA ALA A 177 -8.12 -1.46 20.56
C ALA A 177 -7.27 -1.92 21.75
N SER A 178 -6.12 -2.59 21.52
CA SER A 178 -5.13 -2.91 22.57
C SER A 178 -4.59 -1.64 23.22
N LYS A 179 -4.22 -0.66 22.42
CA LYS A 179 -3.75 0.63 22.91
C LYS A 179 -4.81 1.33 23.78
N LEU A 180 -6.08 1.30 23.35
CA LEU A 180 -7.19 1.81 24.17
C LEU A 180 -7.42 1.01 25.45
N ALA A 181 -7.07 -0.28 25.47
CA ALA A 181 -7.14 -1.13 26.65
C ALA A 181 -5.93 -0.93 27.59
N GLY A 182 -4.90 -0.21 27.15
CA GLY A 182 -3.65 -0.04 27.91
C GLY A 182 -2.79 -1.30 27.92
N GLU A 183 -2.94 -2.19 26.94
CA GLU A 183 -2.16 -3.43 26.84
C GLU A 183 -1.13 -3.38 25.68
N ASP A 184 -0.08 -4.18 25.81
CA ASP A 184 0.85 -4.43 24.71
C ASP A 184 0.35 -5.58 23.84
N PHE A 185 -0.07 -5.26 22.62
CA PHE A 185 -0.60 -6.21 21.64
C PHE A 185 0.39 -7.34 21.27
N LYS A 186 1.68 -7.16 21.56
CA LYS A 186 2.68 -8.21 21.34
C LYS A 186 2.62 -9.31 22.40
N THR A 187 2.14 -8.97 23.59
CA THR A 187 1.99 -9.90 24.73
C THR A 187 0.60 -10.47 24.84
N SER A 188 -0.43 -9.65 24.70
CA SER A 188 -1.85 -10.04 24.79
C SER A 188 -2.71 -9.13 23.95
N ILE A 189 -3.86 -9.67 23.49
CA ILE A 189 -4.96 -8.91 22.88
C ILE A 189 -6.28 -9.10 23.64
N ASP A 190 -6.25 -9.52 24.90
CA ASP A 190 -7.46 -9.83 25.67
C ASP A 190 -8.35 -8.61 25.86
N GLY A 191 -7.73 -7.47 26.22
CA GLY A 191 -8.42 -6.20 26.34
C GLY A 191 -8.95 -5.68 25.02
N ALA A 192 -8.19 -5.85 23.93
CA ALA A 192 -8.64 -5.50 22.58
C ALA A 192 -9.87 -6.31 22.17
N ILE A 193 -9.81 -7.64 22.31
CA ILE A 193 -10.92 -8.53 21.98
C ILE A 193 -12.16 -8.21 22.81
N LYS A 194 -11.99 -7.95 24.13
CA LYS A 194 -13.09 -7.53 24.99
C LYS A 194 -13.74 -6.24 24.46
N ARG A 195 -12.95 -5.21 24.16
CA ARG A 195 -13.47 -3.95 23.61
C ARG A 195 -14.18 -4.14 22.29
N LEU A 196 -13.58 -4.88 21.35
CA LEU A 196 -14.17 -5.13 20.04
C LEU A 196 -15.46 -5.97 20.13
N LYS A 197 -15.54 -6.91 21.10
CA LYS A 197 -16.77 -7.64 21.42
C LYS A 197 -17.85 -6.68 21.94
N ASP A 198 -17.50 -5.79 22.87
CA ASP A 198 -18.43 -4.79 23.42
C ASP A 198 -18.93 -3.83 22.32
N LEU A 199 -18.11 -3.55 21.29
CA LEU A 199 -18.51 -2.77 20.10
C LEU A 199 -19.43 -3.56 19.15
N GLY A 200 -19.34 -4.88 19.13
CA GLY A 200 -20.00 -5.77 18.19
C GLY A 200 -21.49 -5.46 17.92
N PRO A 201 -22.33 -5.21 18.94
CA PRO A 201 -23.74 -4.85 18.76
C PRO A 201 -23.97 -3.52 18.01
N SER A 202 -22.97 -2.64 17.94
CA SER A 202 -23.03 -1.37 17.23
C SER A 202 -22.54 -1.49 15.77
N VAL A 203 -21.85 -2.59 15.43
CA VAL A 203 -21.31 -2.83 14.09
C VAL A 203 -22.39 -3.44 13.19
N GLN A 204 -22.76 -2.73 12.13
CA GLN A 204 -23.68 -3.23 11.12
C GLN A 204 -23.04 -4.34 10.29
N THR A 205 -21.79 -4.16 9.87
CA THR A 205 -21.05 -5.14 9.10
C THR A 205 -19.56 -5.18 9.48
N PHE A 206 -19.03 -6.40 9.55
CA PHE A 206 -17.60 -6.67 9.69
C PHE A 206 -16.90 -6.94 8.34
N ASP A 207 -17.63 -6.86 7.25
CA ASP A 207 -17.12 -6.98 5.88
C ASP A 207 -17.89 -5.99 4.98
N PRO A 208 -17.51 -4.68 5.01
CA PRO A 208 -18.17 -3.67 4.20
C PRO A 208 -17.91 -3.92 2.70
N GLN A 209 -18.99 -4.24 1.97
CA GLN A 209 -18.94 -4.49 0.52
C GLN A 209 -19.77 -3.46 -0.24
N PRO A 210 -19.27 -2.85 -1.33
CA PRO A 210 -17.94 -3.04 -1.92
C PRO A 210 -16.81 -2.46 -1.04
N ASP A 211 -17.08 -1.44 -0.24
CA ASP A 211 -16.19 -0.80 0.73
C ASP A 211 -16.95 0.17 1.64
N GLY A 212 -16.31 0.60 2.75
CA GLY A 212 -16.92 1.51 3.71
C GLY A 212 -17.21 2.90 3.15
N TYR A 213 -16.41 3.40 2.22
CA TYR A 213 -16.57 4.73 1.61
C TYR A 213 -17.88 4.80 0.81
N THR A 214 -18.09 3.82 -0.08
CA THR A 214 -19.30 3.69 -0.90
C THR A 214 -20.54 3.51 -0.04
N LEU A 215 -20.48 2.69 1.02
CA LEU A 215 -21.60 2.46 1.92
C LEU A 215 -21.98 3.71 2.72
N ILE A 216 -21.01 4.56 3.11
CA ILE A 216 -21.28 5.84 3.76
C ILE A 216 -21.95 6.80 2.79
N LEU A 217 -21.39 6.99 1.59
CA LEU A 217 -21.93 7.89 0.58
C LEU A 217 -23.30 7.43 0.06
N GLY A 218 -23.55 6.12 0.09
CA GLY A 218 -24.86 5.49 -0.18
C GLY A 218 -25.84 5.49 0.99
N ASN A 219 -25.51 6.15 2.11
CA ASN A 219 -26.33 6.24 3.34
C ASN A 219 -26.59 4.91 4.07
N THR A 220 -25.85 3.85 3.77
CA THR A 220 -25.97 2.55 4.45
C THR A 220 -25.23 2.55 5.78
N LEU A 221 -24.07 3.18 5.83
CA LEU A 221 -23.27 3.35 7.04
C LEU A 221 -23.13 4.84 7.39
N THR A 222 -22.71 5.10 8.61
CA THR A 222 -22.41 6.46 9.07
C THR A 222 -20.91 6.63 9.35
N VAL A 223 -20.25 5.58 9.82
CA VAL A 223 -18.82 5.53 10.08
C VAL A 223 -18.26 4.20 9.59
N ALA A 224 -17.04 4.19 9.07
CA ALA A 224 -16.37 2.94 8.71
C ALA A 224 -14.85 3.04 8.91
N SER A 225 -14.19 1.88 8.96
CA SER A 225 -12.74 1.79 8.80
C SER A 225 -12.35 1.87 7.33
N GLY A 226 -11.15 2.39 7.05
CA GLY A 226 -10.65 2.52 5.69
C GLY A 226 -9.14 2.67 5.61
N TRP A 227 -8.65 2.77 4.38
CA TRP A 227 -7.29 3.15 4.03
C TRP A 227 -7.26 4.60 3.58
N ASN A 228 -6.27 5.36 4.06
CA ASN A 228 -6.22 6.81 3.85
C ASN A 228 -6.21 7.20 2.37
N ALA A 229 -5.40 6.57 1.54
CA ALA A 229 -5.26 6.95 0.14
C ALA A 229 -6.61 7.00 -0.59
N ARG A 230 -7.42 5.94 -0.46
CA ARG A 230 -8.78 5.91 -1.01
C ARG A 230 -9.71 6.89 -0.32
N ALA A 231 -9.62 6.99 1.01
CA ALA A 231 -10.45 7.92 1.79
C ALA A 231 -10.30 9.36 1.31
N GLN A 232 -9.07 9.79 1.03
CA GLN A 232 -8.79 11.14 0.54
C GLN A 232 -9.39 11.40 -0.84
N LEU A 233 -9.37 10.42 -1.75
CA LEU A 233 -10.02 10.56 -3.05
C LEU A 233 -11.54 10.66 -2.91
N TYR A 234 -12.17 9.78 -2.13
CA TYR A 234 -13.61 9.87 -1.87
C TYR A 234 -14.00 11.15 -1.14
N HIS A 235 -13.12 11.69 -0.26
CA HIS A 235 -13.31 13.01 0.34
C HIS A 235 -13.42 14.10 -0.75
N ASP A 236 -12.47 14.13 -1.68
CA ASP A 236 -12.43 15.13 -2.76
C ASP A 236 -13.64 14.96 -3.70
N ASP A 237 -13.90 13.74 -4.16
CA ASP A 237 -15.00 13.43 -5.07
C ASP A 237 -16.38 13.74 -4.46
N SER A 238 -16.54 13.55 -3.16
CA SER A 238 -17.77 13.86 -2.42
C SER A 238 -17.84 15.33 -1.95
N LYS A 239 -16.87 16.17 -2.32
CA LYS A 239 -16.76 17.57 -1.88
C LYS A 239 -16.79 17.72 -0.35
N GLY A 240 -16.11 16.80 0.34
CA GLY A 240 -15.98 16.81 1.79
C GLY A 240 -17.12 16.15 2.55
N ARG A 241 -18.11 15.55 1.90
CA ARG A 241 -19.17 14.80 2.59
C ARG A 241 -18.59 13.56 3.30
N LEU A 242 -17.64 12.85 2.67
CA LEU A 242 -16.86 11.83 3.36
C LEU A 242 -15.76 12.50 4.17
N GLY A 243 -15.86 12.50 5.49
CA GLY A 243 -14.80 12.94 6.39
C GLY A 243 -13.75 11.85 6.59
N VAL A 244 -12.49 12.25 6.77
CA VAL A 244 -11.35 11.35 7.02
C VAL A 244 -10.69 11.72 8.34
N VAL A 245 -10.46 10.74 9.21
CA VAL A 245 -9.88 10.94 10.53
C VAL A 245 -8.64 10.05 10.69
N PHE A 246 -7.50 10.68 10.93
CA PHE A 246 -6.35 9.99 11.50
C PHE A 246 -6.62 9.82 13.02
N PRO A 247 -6.71 8.58 13.54
CA PRO A 247 -7.07 8.38 14.94
C PRO A 247 -6.04 8.98 15.90
N LYS A 248 -6.51 9.63 16.95
CA LYS A 248 -5.64 10.18 18.01
C LYS A 248 -4.81 9.11 18.71
N GLU A 249 -5.28 7.88 18.73
CA GLU A 249 -4.55 6.72 19.26
C GLU A 249 -3.34 6.34 18.41
N GLY A 250 -3.24 6.89 17.21
CA GLY A 250 -2.26 6.53 16.19
C GLY A 250 -2.84 5.68 15.08
N SER A 251 -2.00 5.21 14.17
CA SER A 251 -2.40 4.35 13.07
C SER A 251 -1.32 3.33 12.73
N VAL A 252 -1.70 2.36 11.93
CA VAL A 252 -0.84 1.27 11.45
C VAL A 252 -0.61 1.44 9.96
N PHE A 253 0.62 1.24 9.52
CA PHE A 253 0.94 1.24 8.09
C PHE A 253 0.32 0.05 7.35
N GLN A 254 -0.15 0.33 6.13
CA GLN A 254 -0.24 -0.65 5.07
C GLN A 254 0.92 -0.41 4.10
N ILE A 255 1.66 -1.44 3.78
CA ILE A 255 2.85 -1.38 2.94
C ILE A 255 2.65 -2.26 1.72
N ASN A 256 2.73 -1.69 0.51
CA ASN A 256 2.82 -2.48 -0.70
C ASN A 256 4.25 -2.47 -1.22
N THR A 257 4.76 -3.64 -1.53
CA THR A 257 6.09 -3.82 -2.13
C THR A 257 5.98 -3.97 -3.64
N ILE A 258 7.03 -3.60 -4.37
CA ILE A 258 7.17 -3.83 -5.80
C ILE A 258 8.23 -4.91 -6.03
N ASN A 259 7.86 -5.99 -6.69
CA ASN A 259 8.65 -7.21 -6.75
C ASN A 259 8.92 -7.63 -8.18
N HIS A 260 10.16 -8.00 -8.49
CA HIS A 260 10.52 -8.65 -9.74
C HIS A 260 10.15 -10.14 -9.66
N VAL A 261 9.35 -10.63 -10.59
CA VAL A 261 8.95 -12.04 -10.61
C VAL A 261 10.10 -12.90 -11.10
N ALA A 262 10.45 -13.93 -10.34
CA ALA A 262 11.54 -14.84 -10.68
C ALA A 262 11.23 -15.60 -11.98
N GLY A 263 12.21 -15.70 -12.87
CA GLY A 263 12.04 -16.36 -14.17
C GLY A 263 11.32 -15.52 -15.22
N SER A 264 11.05 -14.23 -14.96
CA SER A 264 10.55 -13.28 -15.96
C SER A 264 11.49 -13.26 -17.18
N LYS A 265 10.90 -13.33 -18.39
CA LYS A 265 11.64 -13.28 -19.66
C LYS A 265 12.05 -11.86 -20.05
N ASN A 266 11.45 -10.86 -19.41
CA ASN A 266 11.64 -9.43 -19.67
C ASN A 266 12.37 -8.73 -18.53
N ALA A 267 13.36 -9.39 -17.91
CA ALA A 267 13.99 -8.94 -16.66
C ALA A 267 14.61 -7.54 -16.74
N GLU A 268 15.16 -7.12 -17.88
CA GLU A 268 15.75 -5.79 -18.04
C GLU A 268 14.65 -4.70 -18.03
N ALA A 269 13.57 -4.90 -18.78
CA ALA A 269 12.46 -3.96 -18.83
C ALA A 269 11.70 -3.92 -17.49
N ALA A 270 11.53 -5.07 -16.83
CA ALA A 270 10.96 -5.16 -15.48
C ALA A 270 11.80 -4.40 -14.45
N THR A 271 13.12 -4.56 -14.47
CA THR A 271 14.05 -3.82 -13.59
C THR A 271 13.98 -2.31 -13.84
N ALA A 272 13.91 -1.88 -15.10
CA ALA A 272 13.76 -0.47 -15.45
C ALA A 272 12.43 0.11 -14.97
N PHE A 273 11.35 -0.66 -15.06
CA PHE A 273 10.06 -0.25 -14.53
C PHE A 273 10.11 -0.10 -13.00
N ILE A 274 10.73 -1.05 -12.29
CA ILE A 274 10.92 -0.98 -10.83
C ILE A 274 11.73 0.25 -10.45
N GLU A 275 12.88 0.49 -11.12
CA GLU A 275 13.69 1.69 -10.89
C GLU A 275 12.88 2.98 -11.10
N TYR A 276 12.12 3.05 -12.19
CA TYR A 276 11.28 4.21 -12.47
C TYR A 276 10.20 4.42 -11.39
N ALA A 277 9.51 3.35 -10.99
CA ALA A 277 8.43 3.41 -10.01
C ALA A 277 8.91 3.82 -8.61
N LEU A 278 10.17 3.50 -8.26
CA LEU A 278 10.83 3.91 -7.02
C LEU A 278 11.48 5.30 -7.11
N GLY A 279 11.60 5.84 -8.32
CA GLY A 279 12.23 7.13 -8.57
C GLY A 279 11.39 8.30 -8.06
N ARG A 280 12.05 9.43 -7.79
CA ARG A 280 11.47 10.65 -7.20
C ARG A 280 10.22 11.14 -7.93
N GLU A 281 10.28 11.19 -9.26
CA GLU A 281 9.19 11.72 -10.10
C GLU A 281 7.93 10.83 -10.08
N ALA A 282 8.09 9.52 -10.17
CA ALA A 282 6.98 8.58 -10.10
C ALA A 282 6.33 8.61 -8.72
N GLN A 283 7.15 8.61 -7.68
CA GLN A 283 6.70 8.72 -6.29
C GLN A 283 5.95 10.03 -6.03
N LYS A 284 6.47 11.15 -6.53
CA LYS A 284 5.79 12.45 -6.46
C LYS A 284 4.41 12.38 -7.12
N ARG A 285 4.37 12.00 -8.41
CA ARG A 285 3.10 11.95 -9.16
C ARG A 285 2.08 11.05 -8.51
N PHE A 286 2.50 9.87 -8.05
CA PHE A 286 1.54 8.94 -7.45
C PHE A 286 1.04 9.42 -6.10
N THR A 287 1.90 10.00 -5.26
CA THR A 287 1.48 10.62 -4.00
C THR A 287 0.48 11.76 -4.24
N GLU A 288 0.76 12.67 -5.18
CA GLU A 288 -0.11 13.81 -5.50
C GLU A 288 -1.41 13.40 -6.21
N THR A 289 -1.44 12.21 -6.83
CA THR A 289 -2.63 11.69 -7.53
C THR A 289 -3.51 10.82 -6.63
N MET A 290 -2.94 10.09 -5.66
CA MET A 290 -3.68 9.10 -4.88
C MET A 290 -3.39 9.12 -3.37
N PHE A 291 -2.61 10.05 -2.86
CA PHE A 291 -2.32 10.22 -1.42
C PHE A 291 -1.70 9.01 -0.71
N TYR A 292 -1.06 8.10 -1.43
CA TYR A 292 -0.10 7.20 -0.81
C TYR A 292 1.13 7.99 -0.37
N ALA A 293 1.64 7.73 0.82
CA ALA A 293 2.89 8.36 1.22
C ALA A 293 4.07 7.81 0.39
N PRO A 294 5.02 8.66 -0.02
CA PRO A 294 6.14 8.26 -0.85
C PRO A 294 7.10 7.37 -0.06
N THR A 295 7.68 6.38 -0.73
CA THR A 295 8.74 5.54 -0.16
C THR A 295 10.15 6.09 -0.47
N ASN A 296 10.27 6.93 -1.52
CA ASN A 296 11.49 7.64 -1.83
C ASN A 296 11.60 8.91 -0.97
N ALA A 297 12.60 8.96 -0.09
CA ALA A 297 12.81 10.07 0.85
C ALA A 297 13.28 11.37 0.17
N LYS A 298 13.61 11.32 -1.13
CA LYS A 298 14.02 12.47 -1.93
C LYS A 298 12.94 12.96 -2.88
N ALA A 299 11.75 12.35 -2.85
CA ALA A 299 10.61 12.84 -3.63
C ALA A 299 10.08 14.15 -3.04
N GLU A 300 10.03 15.19 -3.85
CA GLU A 300 9.57 16.53 -3.45
C GLU A 300 8.05 16.63 -3.63
N ILE A 301 7.30 16.27 -2.59
CA ILE A 301 5.84 16.28 -2.59
C ILE A 301 5.33 17.66 -2.17
N SER A 302 4.26 18.15 -2.81
CA SER A 302 3.61 19.38 -2.40
C SER A 302 3.11 19.32 -0.95
N PRO A 303 3.20 20.41 -0.16
CA PRO A 303 2.67 20.44 1.21
C PRO A 303 1.20 20.05 1.29
N ALA A 304 0.41 20.41 0.29
CA ALA A 304 -1.00 20.08 0.21
C ALA A 304 -1.25 18.56 0.14
N ALA A 305 -0.40 17.81 -0.59
CA ALA A 305 -0.51 16.37 -0.69
C ALA A 305 0.13 15.65 0.51
N ILE A 306 1.35 16.05 0.92
CA ILE A 306 2.08 15.35 1.99
C ILE A 306 1.31 15.39 3.34
N ASN A 307 0.66 16.50 3.65
CA ASN A 307 -0.13 16.67 4.87
C ASN A 307 -1.35 15.74 4.95
N ARG A 308 -1.74 15.16 3.82
CA ARG A 308 -2.86 14.20 3.71
C ARG A 308 -2.38 12.74 3.73
N THR A 309 -1.10 12.49 3.98
CA THR A 309 -0.49 11.15 3.96
C THR A 309 0.10 10.77 5.33
N ALA A 310 0.53 9.51 5.46
CA ALA A 310 1.31 9.04 6.61
C ALA A 310 2.66 9.76 6.78
N ALA A 311 3.20 10.36 5.70
CA ALA A 311 4.52 10.97 5.72
C ALA A 311 4.53 12.43 6.24
N SER A 312 3.38 13.02 6.56
CA SER A 312 3.38 14.30 7.30
C SER A 312 4.06 14.10 8.67
N ALA A 313 4.78 15.12 9.16
CA ALA A 313 5.48 15.04 10.43
C ALA A 313 4.53 14.68 11.59
N GLU A 314 3.31 15.24 11.58
CA GLU A 314 2.29 14.95 12.57
C GLU A 314 1.83 13.51 12.55
N ASN A 315 1.49 12.98 11.36
CA ASN A 315 1.00 11.61 11.23
C ASN A 315 2.11 10.59 11.50
N MET A 316 3.32 10.85 11.00
CA MET A 316 4.47 9.96 11.21
C MET A 316 4.78 9.76 12.69
N ALA A 317 4.70 10.82 13.50
CA ALA A 317 4.93 10.75 14.96
C ALA A 317 3.91 9.86 15.70
N LYS A 318 2.76 9.59 15.08
CA LYS A 318 1.67 8.78 15.65
C LYS A 318 1.57 7.38 15.03
N MET A 319 2.44 7.05 14.05
CA MET A 319 2.42 5.73 13.44
C MET A 319 2.91 4.66 14.40
N ILE A 320 2.21 3.54 14.45
CA ILE A 320 2.54 2.38 15.27
C ILE A 320 3.31 1.40 14.37
N PRO A 321 4.60 1.13 14.64
CA PRO A 321 5.37 0.21 13.84
C PRO A 321 4.92 -1.22 14.08
N LEU A 322 4.73 -1.98 13.00
CA LEU A 322 4.47 -3.41 13.02
C LEU A 322 5.63 -4.17 12.37
N ASP A 323 6.05 -5.22 13.04
CA ASP A 323 6.90 -6.25 12.43
C ASP A 323 5.98 -7.20 11.63
N TRP A 324 6.03 -7.08 10.31
CA TRP A 324 5.17 -7.85 9.41
C TRP A 324 5.52 -9.34 9.37
N ASP A 325 6.77 -9.74 9.66
CA ASP A 325 7.12 -11.16 9.82
C ASP A 325 6.49 -11.73 11.10
N TRP A 326 6.55 -10.99 12.20
CA TRP A 326 5.82 -11.35 13.42
C TRP A 326 4.31 -11.42 13.19
N VAL A 327 3.71 -10.47 12.47
CA VAL A 327 2.29 -10.47 12.14
C VAL A 327 1.87 -11.76 11.44
N THR A 328 2.71 -12.33 10.56
CA THR A 328 2.38 -13.60 9.89
C THR A 328 2.24 -14.74 10.89
N THR A 329 2.96 -14.72 12.01
CA THR A 329 2.95 -15.80 13.02
C THR A 329 1.72 -15.78 13.92
N ILE A 330 1.12 -14.59 14.14
CA ILE A 330 -0.04 -14.43 15.04
C ILE A 330 -1.38 -14.35 14.30
N ARG A 331 -1.36 -14.20 12.99
CA ARG A 331 -2.54 -13.89 12.18
C ARG A 331 -3.68 -14.88 12.35
N ASP A 332 -3.37 -16.19 12.32
CA ASP A 332 -4.39 -17.23 12.44
C ASP A 332 -5.00 -17.27 13.85
N SER A 333 -4.18 -17.09 14.87
CA SER A 333 -4.64 -17.01 16.26
C SER A 333 -5.60 -15.83 16.46
N TRP A 334 -5.21 -14.64 15.99
CA TRP A 334 -6.04 -13.44 16.09
C TRP A 334 -7.33 -13.58 15.28
N ASN A 335 -7.26 -14.13 14.06
CA ASN A 335 -8.44 -14.38 13.24
C ASN A 335 -9.43 -15.33 13.91
N ASN A 336 -8.93 -16.41 14.55
CA ASN A 336 -9.76 -17.34 15.30
C ASN A 336 -10.46 -16.68 16.49
N ARG A 337 -9.76 -15.77 17.21
CA ARG A 337 -10.34 -14.98 18.29
C ARG A 337 -11.42 -14.02 17.79
N TRP A 338 -11.16 -13.29 16.71
CA TRP A 338 -12.15 -12.43 16.09
C TRP A 338 -13.43 -13.19 15.73
N ARG A 339 -13.30 -14.34 15.08
CA ARG A 339 -14.45 -15.14 14.66
C ARG A 339 -15.28 -15.63 15.84
N ARG A 340 -14.63 -16.16 16.89
CA ARG A 340 -15.32 -16.78 18.03
C ARG A 340 -15.85 -15.77 19.04
N GLU A 341 -15.09 -14.70 19.31
CA GLU A 341 -15.35 -13.84 20.46
C GLU A 341 -15.97 -12.50 20.04
N VAL A 342 -15.61 -11.95 18.86
CA VAL A 342 -16.13 -10.66 18.39
C VAL A 342 -17.34 -10.85 17.47
N ILE A 343 -17.19 -11.66 16.41
CA ILE A 343 -18.23 -11.79 15.38
C ILE A 343 -19.37 -12.68 15.84
N ALA A 344 -19.07 -13.87 16.39
CA ALA A 344 -20.10 -14.80 16.86
C ALA A 344 -20.68 -14.43 18.23
N GLY A 345 -20.05 -13.53 18.97
CA GLY A 345 -20.45 -13.10 20.31
C GLY A 345 -21.32 -11.83 20.37
N ARG A 346 -21.76 -11.31 19.21
CA ARG A 346 -22.61 -10.13 19.09
C ARG A 346 -24.12 -10.45 19.15
#